data_24fcd241728cd6f4e077e4afb88c76c6
#
_entry.id   24fcd241728cd6f4e077e4afb88c76c6
#
_cell.length_a   1.000
_cell.length_b   1.000
_cell.length_c   1.000
_cell.angle_alpha   90.00
_cell.angle_beta   90.00
_cell.angle_gamma   90.00
#
_symmetry.space_group_name_H-M   'P 1'
#
loop_
_entity.id
_entity.type
_entity.pdbx_description
1 polymer ?
#
loop_
_entity_poly.entity_id
_entity_poly.type
_entity_poly.pdbx_seq_one_letter_code
_entity_poly.pdbx_strand_id
1 'polypeptide(L)'
;MKTEQLEQFIGLLEQKTIHSAKENTTISSANVAWHIDHSLKVINSVIATLQKSDAKYSWDFNLKRAYFFLRKSIPRGKARAPKAVESFEEITIKDIERQLKTARFLIQELETMDKNTNFIHPFIGKLNLKQAIIFL
;
A
#
# COMPACT_ATOMS: atom_id res chain seq x y z
N MET A 1 -1.95 -17.65 -2.75
CA MET A 1 -2.14 -16.34 -2.13
C MET A 1 -2.40 -15.32 -3.25
N LYS A 2 -3.21 -14.29 -3.04
CA LYS A 2 -3.62 -13.39 -4.16
C LYS A 2 -2.60 -12.26 -4.42
N THR A 3 -1.36 -12.61 -4.65
CA THR A 3 -0.32 -11.67 -5.10
C THR A 3 -0.55 -11.20 -6.53
N GLU A 4 -1.21 -12.03 -7.37
CA GLU A 4 -1.57 -11.70 -8.76
C GLU A 4 -2.35 -10.40 -8.90
N GLN A 5 -3.30 -10.12 -7.99
CA GLN A 5 -4.07 -8.86 -8.01
C GLN A 5 -3.17 -7.66 -7.71
N LEU A 6 -2.22 -7.83 -6.79
CA LEU A 6 -1.26 -6.80 -6.46
C LEU A 6 -0.27 -6.56 -7.62
N GLU A 7 0.18 -7.60 -8.30
CA GLU A 7 1.00 -7.48 -9.50
C GLU A 7 0.27 -6.77 -10.64
N GLN A 8 -1.01 -7.09 -10.85
CA GLN A 8 -1.85 -6.39 -11.83
C GLN A 8 -2.00 -4.91 -11.47
N PHE A 9 -2.18 -4.59 -10.18
CA PHE A 9 -2.25 -3.21 -9.73
C PHE A 9 -0.94 -2.45 -9.98
N ILE A 10 0.21 -3.05 -9.69
CA ILE A 10 1.52 -2.49 -10.03
C ILE A 10 1.65 -2.23 -11.53
N GLY A 11 1.20 -3.15 -12.37
CA GLY A 11 1.17 -2.96 -13.83
C GLY A 11 0.29 -1.79 -14.27
N LEU A 12 -0.86 -1.59 -13.60
CA LEU A 12 -1.71 -0.42 -13.84
C LEU A 12 -1.04 0.89 -13.44
N LEU A 13 -0.36 0.94 -12.29
CA LEU A 13 0.39 2.12 -11.85
C LEU A 13 1.48 2.47 -12.86
N GLU A 14 2.22 1.48 -13.36
CA GLU A 14 3.24 1.67 -14.39
C GLU A 14 2.66 2.26 -15.67
N GLN A 15 1.55 1.71 -16.17
CA GLN A 15 0.86 2.24 -17.35
C GLN A 15 0.39 3.70 -17.17
N LYS A 16 0.00 4.09 -15.95
CA LYS A 16 -0.44 5.46 -15.65
C LYS A 16 0.71 6.46 -15.51
N THR A 17 1.95 6.00 -15.45
CA THR A 17 3.12 6.86 -15.30
C THR A 17 3.26 7.88 -16.45
N ILE A 18 2.81 7.54 -17.67
CA ILE A 18 2.77 8.48 -18.81
C ILE A 18 1.84 9.68 -18.58
N HIS A 19 0.93 9.58 -17.63
CA HIS A 19 -0.02 10.64 -17.26
C HIS A 19 0.35 11.35 -15.94
N SER A 20 1.58 11.19 -15.49
CA SER A 20 2.05 11.64 -14.16
C SER A 20 1.78 13.11 -13.85
N ALA A 21 1.84 13.99 -14.87
CA ALA A 21 1.57 15.42 -14.70
C ALA A 21 0.08 15.80 -14.67
N LYS A 22 -0.82 14.86 -14.99
CA LYS A 22 -2.28 15.14 -15.00
C LYS A 22 -2.81 15.30 -13.58
N GLU A 23 -3.76 16.21 -13.46
CA GLU A 23 -4.49 16.43 -12.20
C GLU A 23 -5.99 16.64 -12.49
N ASN A 24 -6.81 16.31 -11.49
CA ASN A 24 -8.23 16.60 -11.49
C ASN A 24 -8.62 17.16 -10.12
N THR A 25 -8.65 18.47 -10.02
CA THR A 25 -8.87 19.20 -8.76
C THR A 25 -10.26 18.98 -8.15
N THR A 26 -11.22 18.48 -8.94
CA THR A 26 -12.54 18.09 -8.41
C THR A 26 -12.48 16.78 -7.62
N ILE A 27 -11.47 15.93 -7.85
CA ILE A 27 -11.28 14.64 -7.18
C ILE A 27 -10.20 14.75 -6.11
N SER A 28 -9.05 15.36 -6.44
CA SER A 28 -7.89 15.50 -5.58
C SER A 28 -7.07 16.72 -5.93
N SER A 29 -6.48 17.38 -4.94
CA SER A 29 -5.50 18.45 -5.13
C SER A 29 -4.13 17.94 -5.60
N ALA A 30 -3.90 16.64 -5.56
CA ALA A 30 -2.66 15.99 -5.98
C ALA A 30 -2.75 15.51 -7.44
N ASN A 31 -1.61 15.53 -8.15
CA ASN A 31 -1.51 15.00 -9.50
C ASN A 31 -1.37 13.47 -9.51
N VAL A 32 -1.37 12.88 -10.71
CA VAL A 32 -1.23 11.42 -10.89
C VAL A 32 0.09 10.90 -10.34
N ALA A 33 1.20 11.62 -10.52
CA ALA A 33 2.51 11.25 -10.00
C ALA A 33 2.47 11.06 -8.47
N TRP A 34 1.82 11.97 -7.76
CA TRP A 34 1.66 11.87 -6.30
C TRP A 34 0.91 10.60 -5.90
N HIS A 35 -0.20 10.28 -6.59
CA HIS A 35 -0.99 9.08 -6.29
C HIS A 35 -0.22 7.80 -6.55
N ILE A 36 0.56 7.75 -7.64
CA ILE A 36 1.43 6.60 -7.97
C ILE A 36 2.52 6.45 -6.90
N ASP A 37 3.23 7.52 -6.60
CA ASP A 37 4.30 7.53 -5.60
C ASP A 37 3.78 7.11 -4.21
N HIS A 38 2.66 7.67 -3.78
CA HIS A 38 2.03 7.32 -2.51
C HIS A 38 1.65 5.83 -2.47
N SER A 39 0.99 5.32 -3.49
CA SER A 39 0.60 3.91 -3.56
C SER A 39 1.81 2.98 -3.50
N LEU A 40 2.87 3.28 -4.24
CA LEU A 40 4.10 2.49 -4.23
C LEU A 40 4.82 2.56 -2.88
N LYS A 41 4.86 3.73 -2.25
CA LYS A 41 5.41 3.88 -0.88
C LYS A 41 4.64 3.06 0.13
N VAL A 42 3.31 3.04 0.06
CA VAL A 42 2.48 2.20 0.94
C VAL A 42 2.81 0.72 0.74
N ILE A 43 2.79 0.24 -0.50
CA ILE A 43 3.09 -1.16 -0.83
C ILE A 43 4.47 -1.56 -0.31
N ASN A 44 5.50 -0.80 -0.68
CA ASN A 44 6.89 -1.09 -0.32
C ASN A 44 7.11 -1.04 1.20
N SER A 45 6.55 -0.05 1.88
CA SER A 45 6.68 0.10 3.33
C SER A 45 5.96 -1.00 4.11
N VAL A 46 4.75 -1.38 3.70
CA VAL A 46 3.99 -2.45 4.35
C VAL A 46 4.71 -3.78 4.19
N ILE A 47 5.15 -4.13 2.97
CA ILE A 47 5.86 -5.39 2.75
C ILE A 47 7.19 -5.42 3.50
N ALA A 48 7.97 -4.34 3.49
CA ALA A 48 9.21 -4.24 4.26
C ALA A 48 8.97 -4.36 5.78
N THR A 49 7.82 -3.89 6.27
CA THR A 49 7.44 -4.07 7.68
C THR A 49 7.05 -5.52 7.98
N LEU A 50 6.32 -6.16 7.07
CA LEU A 50 5.99 -7.58 7.18
C LEU A 50 7.24 -8.46 7.23
N GLN A 51 8.26 -8.17 6.43
CA GLN A 51 9.55 -8.89 6.47
C GLN A 51 10.26 -8.83 7.83
N LYS A 52 10.03 -7.76 8.59
CA LYS A 52 10.61 -7.56 9.93
C LYS A 52 9.73 -8.10 11.05
N SER A 53 8.57 -8.65 10.73
CA SER A 53 7.63 -9.19 11.71
C SER A 53 8.21 -10.41 12.42
N ASP A 54 7.88 -10.55 13.71
CA ASP A 54 8.20 -11.72 14.52
C ASP A 54 7.31 -12.94 14.20
N ALA A 55 6.40 -12.82 13.24
CA ALA A 55 5.43 -13.85 12.86
C ALA A 55 4.57 -14.40 14.03
N LYS A 56 4.28 -13.53 15.02
CA LYS A 56 3.48 -13.87 16.22
C LYS A 56 2.12 -13.17 16.18
N TYR A 57 1.38 -13.34 15.09
CA TYR A 57 0.04 -12.78 15.00
C TYR A 57 -0.90 -13.38 16.04
N SER A 58 -1.54 -12.54 16.83
CA SER A 58 -2.68 -12.89 17.68
C SER A 58 -3.91 -12.07 17.26
N TRP A 59 -5.05 -12.74 17.13
CA TRP A 59 -6.30 -12.06 16.79
C TRP A 59 -6.77 -11.18 17.93
N ASP A 60 -7.25 -10.01 17.58
CA ASP A 60 -7.96 -9.09 18.47
C ASP A 60 -9.21 -8.53 17.79
N PHE A 61 -10.19 -8.11 18.55
CA PHE A 61 -11.37 -7.45 17.98
C PHE A 61 -11.05 -5.97 17.71
N ASN A 62 -11.33 -5.52 16.48
CA ASN A 62 -11.20 -4.12 16.09
C ASN A 62 -12.34 -3.73 15.14
N LEU A 63 -13.22 -2.83 15.62
CA LEU A 63 -14.42 -2.42 14.89
C LEU A 63 -14.08 -1.68 13.58
N LYS A 64 -13.04 -0.82 13.58
CA LYS A 64 -12.59 -0.10 12.40
C LYS A 64 -12.07 -1.06 11.32
N ARG A 65 -11.35 -2.10 11.74
CA ARG A 65 -10.86 -3.16 10.85
C ARG A 65 -12.02 -3.97 10.28
N ALA A 66 -12.98 -4.36 11.11
CA ALA A 66 -14.18 -5.08 10.65
C ALA A 66 -14.97 -4.26 9.63
N TYR A 67 -15.15 -2.96 9.88
CA TYR A 67 -15.81 -2.04 8.96
C TYR A 67 -15.04 -1.89 7.64
N PHE A 68 -13.71 -1.74 7.71
CA PHE A 68 -12.86 -1.66 6.52
C PHE A 68 -13.00 -2.90 5.62
N PHE A 69 -12.91 -4.11 6.20
CA PHE A 69 -13.03 -5.34 5.41
C PHE A 69 -14.43 -5.58 4.86
N LEU A 70 -15.46 -5.06 5.53
CA LEU A 70 -16.84 -5.08 5.02
C LEU A 70 -17.01 -4.13 3.83
N ARG A 71 -16.50 -2.91 3.94
CA ARG A 71 -16.68 -1.85 2.93
C ARG A 71 -15.57 -1.80 1.90
N LYS A 72 -14.41 -2.41 2.18
CA LYS A 72 -13.18 -2.36 1.37
C LYS A 72 -12.74 -0.92 1.04
N SER A 73 -12.97 0.00 1.96
CA SER A 73 -12.60 1.39 1.80
C SER A 73 -12.36 2.08 3.13
N ILE A 74 -11.42 3.02 3.14
CA ILE A 74 -11.21 3.94 4.26
C ILE A 74 -11.96 5.23 3.92
N PRO A 75 -12.81 5.75 4.84
CA PRO A 75 -13.53 7.01 4.61
C PRO A 75 -12.55 8.15 4.29
N ARG A 76 -12.82 8.88 3.21
CA ARG A 76 -11.99 10.03 2.80
C ARG A 76 -11.97 11.09 3.90
N GLY A 77 -10.81 11.72 4.11
CA GLY A 77 -10.61 12.79 5.08
C GLY A 77 -10.58 12.36 6.55
N LYS A 78 -10.74 11.06 6.85
CA LYS A 78 -10.71 10.53 8.23
C LYS A 78 -9.41 9.85 8.62
N ALA A 79 -8.61 9.45 7.64
CA ALA A 79 -7.28 8.90 7.86
C ALA A 79 -6.24 9.78 7.19
N ARG A 80 -5.17 10.12 7.91
CA ARG A 80 -4.03 10.85 7.37
C ARG A 80 -2.92 9.86 7.05
N ALA A 81 -2.28 10.01 5.90
CA ALA A 81 -1.13 9.19 5.56
C ALA A 81 0.01 9.41 6.57
N PRO A 82 0.67 8.34 7.04
CA PRO A 82 1.89 8.49 7.82
C PRO A 82 2.96 9.26 7.03
N LYS A 83 3.78 10.06 7.71
CA LYS A 83 4.84 10.86 7.08
C LYS A 83 5.79 10.03 6.19
N ALA A 84 6.01 8.77 6.55
CA ALA A 84 6.87 7.86 5.78
C ALA A 84 6.38 7.59 4.34
N VAL A 85 5.10 7.78 4.06
CA VAL A 85 4.49 7.56 2.73
C VAL A 85 3.96 8.85 2.10
N GLU A 86 4.13 9.99 2.77
CA GLU A 86 3.87 11.31 2.19
C GLU A 86 4.99 11.71 1.24
N SER A 87 4.62 12.41 0.17
CA SER A 87 5.55 12.96 -0.80
C SER A 87 5.57 14.48 -0.65
N PHE A 88 6.73 15.03 -0.29
CA PHE A 88 6.92 16.47 -0.05
C PHE A 88 7.69 17.18 -1.17
N GLU A 89 8.28 16.42 -2.09
CA GLU A 89 9.13 16.91 -3.17
C GLU A 89 8.51 16.59 -4.53
N GLU A 90 9.07 17.21 -5.56
CA GLU A 90 8.71 16.88 -6.95
C GLU A 90 9.07 15.42 -7.25
N ILE A 91 8.08 14.66 -7.71
CA ILE A 91 8.21 13.23 -7.98
C ILE A 91 8.68 13.06 -9.42
N THR A 92 9.86 12.45 -9.58
CA THR A 92 10.42 12.16 -10.91
C THR A 92 9.97 10.80 -11.42
N ILE A 93 9.97 10.61 -12.74
CA ILE A 93 9.70 9.30 -13.36
C ILE A 93 10.72 8.25 -12.89
N LYS A 94 12.00 8.64 -12.72
CA LYS A 94 13.04 7.74 -12.18
C LYS A 94 12.71 7.24 -10.77
N ASP A 95 12.13 8.08 -9.92
CA ASP A 95 11.70 7.68 -8.58
C ASP A 95 10.57 6.65 -8.65
N ILE A 96 9.61 6.85 -9.53
CA ILE A 96 8.52 5.90 -9.77
C ILE A 96 9.07 4.57 -10.29
N GLU A 97 9.93 4.59 -11.29
CA GLU A 97 10.55 3.38 -11.87
C GLU A 97 11.33 2.57 -10.82
N ARG A 98 12.11 3.26 -9.99
CA ARG A 98 12.83 2.62 -8.88
C ARG A 98 11.88 1.95 -7.88
N GLN A 99 10.80 2.62 -7.50
CA GLN A 99 9.80 2.09 -6.59
C GLN A 99 9.02 0.92 -7.19
N LEU A 100 8.68 0.97 -8.48
CA LEU A 100 8.05 -0.13 -9.22
C LEU A 100 8.92 -1.38 -9.19
N LYS A 101 10.23 -1.22 -9.46
CA LYS A 101 11.18 -2.34 -9.41
C LYS A 101 11.25 -2.95 -8.00
N THR A 102 11.31 -2.10 -6.98
CA THR A 102 11.29 -2.54 -5.58
C THR A 102 9.99 -3.28 -5.25
N ALA A 103 8.84 -2.75 -5.65
CA ALA A 103 7.55 -3.36 -5.40
C ALA A 103 7.44 -4.76 -6.03
N ARG A 104 7.85 -4.93 -7.28
CA ARG A 104 7.86 -6.24 -7.95
C ARG A 104 8.72 -7.27 -7.21
N PHE A 105 9.89 -6.86 -6.75
CA PHE A 105 10.75 -7.73 -5.95
C PHE A 105 10.10 -8.12 -4.62
N LEU A 106 9.56 -7.14 -3.88
CA LEU A 106 8.96 -7.37 -2.58
C LEU A 106 7.67 -8.21 -2.64
N ILE A 107 6.87 -8.09 -3.71
CA ILE A 107 5.66 -8.89 -3.89
C ILE A 107 5.99 -10.38 -4.01
N GLN A 108 7.07 -10.73 -4.68
CA GLN A 108 7.51 -12.14 -4.79
C GLN A 108 7.86 -12.73 -3.41
N GLU A 109 8.43 -11.93 -2.52
CA GLU A 109 8.77 -12.35 -1.15
C GLU A 109 7.51 -12.68 -0.30
N LEU A 110 6.36 -12.06 -0.59
CA LEU A 110 5.11 -12.31 0.15
C LEU A 110 4.68 -13.79 0.12
N GLU A 111 4.97 -14.51 -0.95
CA GLU A 111 4.56 -15.91 -1.13
C GLU A 111 5.29 -16.86 -0.19
N THR A 112 6.47 -16.47 0.27
CA THR A 112 7.33 -17.27 1.16
C THR A 112 7.18 -16.91 2.64
N MET A 113 6.43 -15.85 2.95
CA MET A 113 6.25 -15.39 4.32
C MET A 113 5.34 -16.29 5.16
N ASP A 114 5.65 -16.42 6.46
CA ASP A 114 4.80 -17.13 7.41
C ASP A 114 3.42 -16.46 7.51
N LYS A 115 2.36 -17.28 7.60
CA LYS A 115 0.96 -16.78 7.73
C LYS A 115 0.71 -15.91 8.95
N ASN A 116 1.51 -16.07 10.01
CA ASN A 116 1.43 -15.27 11.24
C ASN A 116 2.25 -13.97 11.19
N THR A 117 2.93 -13.72 10.07
CA THR A 117 3.52 -12.41 9.78
C THR A 117 2.46 -11.33 9.91
N ASN A 118 2.78 -10.22 10.53
CA ASN A 118 1.79 -9.19 10.85
C ASN A 118 2.34 -7.78 10.66
N PHE A 119 1.40 -6.85 10.49
CA PHE A 119 1.65 -5.43 10.32
C PHE A 119 0.62 -4.65 11.14
N ILE A 120 1.04 -3.58 11.80
CA ILE A 120 0.14 -2.70 12.55
C ILE A 120 -0.15 -1.46 11.73
N HIS A 121 -1.37 -1.38 11.19
CA HIS A 121 -1.84 -0.20 10.48
C HIS A 121 -2.31 0.87 11.47
N PRO A 122 -1.94 2.15 11.30
CA PRO A 122 -2.26 3.22 12.25
C PRO A 122 -3.77 3.42 12.50
N PHE A 123 -4.61 3.12 11.53
CA PHE A 123 -6.05 3.34 11.60
C PHE A 123 -6.87 2.09 11.91
N ILE A 124 -6.54 0.95 11.31
CA ILE A 124 -7.31 -0.30 11.42
C ILE A 124 -6.65 -1.37 12.28
N GLY A 125 -5.51 -1.06 12.88
CA GLY A 125 -4.82 -1.94 13.83
C GLY A 125 -4.08 -3.11 13.19
N LYS A 126 -3.91 -4.19 13.94
CA LYS A 126 -3.10 -5.33 13.56
C LYS A 126 -3.71 -6.14 12.42
N LEU A 127 -2.95 -6.36 11.37
CA LEU A 127 -3.33 -7.17 10.20
C LEU A 127 -2.38 -8.38 10.11
N ASN A 128 -2.93 -9.57 9.88
CA ASN A 128 -2.12 -10.72 9.49
C ASN A 128 -1.70 -10.62 8.01
N LEU A 129 -0.83 -11.52 7.56
CA LEU A 129 -0.33 -11.50 6.18
C LEU A 129 -1.45 -11.43 5.13
N LYS A 130 -2.48 -12.28 5.25
CA LYS A 130 -3.62 -12.28 4.31
C LYS A 130 -4.38 -10.95 4.31
N GLN A 131 -4.64 -10.40 5.49
CA GLN A 131 -5.33 -9.12 5.65
C GLN A 131 -4.49 -7.96 5.11
N ALA A 132 -3.17 -7.99 5.33
CA ALA A 132 -2.25 -7.00 4.79
C ALA A 132 -2.24 -6.99 3.26
N ILE A 133 -2.22 -8.17 2.61
CA ILE A 133 -2.30 -8.30 1.15
C ILE A 133 -3.64 -7.78 0.60
N ILE A 134 -4.75 -8.02 1.30
CA ILE A 134 -6.07 -7.49 0.89
C ILE A 134 -6.14 -5.96 1.05
N PHE A 135 -5.42 -5.43 2.04
CA PHE A 135 -5.33 -3.99 2.29
C PHE A 135 -4.53 -3.26 1.19
N LEU A 136 -3.47 -3.88 0.67
CA LEU A 136 -2.63 -3.34 -0.41
C LEU A 136 -3.36 -3.33 -1.75
#